data_cda61ee0789868aa46f802fd61b80d90
#
_entry.id   cda61ee0789868aa46f802fd61b80d90
#
_cell.length_a   1.000
_cell.length_b   1.000
_cell.length_c   1.000
_cell.angle_alpha   90.00
_cell.angle_beta   90.00
_cell.angle_gamma   90.00
#
_symmetry.space_group_name_H-M   'P 1'
#
loop_
_entity.id
_entity.type
_entity.pdbx_description
1 polymer ?
#
loop_
_entity_poly.entity_id
_entity_poly.type
_entity_poly.pdbx_seq_one_letter_code
_entity_poly.pdbx_strand_id
1 'polypeptide(L)'
;NAKNGINNTNQFPIGEEITRSVDPASGSIQKLFAENTNLIILQERKVNRAPVDKDVIFTQEGLPLSTDAKTVVGTPSAFEGNFGISRDPGSFAHYGYNKYFTDRDRGVVLQLGPNGLNPISNYGMIDYFRDKLSQDSFITAGYDVYNKNYTLTIEDGFSAPTVVFDDIINGWVSRMEYAPDLSTSSRGLYYTFKDQAIWQQNADTSNYNNFYGIQRYSSVSFVFNPDPVRTKTFTTINYTGSNGWRAQLLASDYTGIDTNPQQPGLGDTTYTDRGQTILSYDDGYYTENGIEYRAGFNRKQNIYYAAIKGTGDGTLGGQVLTSSQTTGLKAQFLTLTMQQDSNTAVQSAKQLFSVGAVYSNR
;
A
#
# COMPACT_ATOMS: atom_id res chain seq x y z
N ASN A 1 26.65 17.19 -25.06
CA ASN A 1 27.40 16.69 -23.92
C ASN A 1 28.86 17.09 -24.02
N ALA A 2 29.30 18.01 -23.18
CA ALA A 2 30.68 18.43 -23.13
C ALA A 2 31.55 17.33 -22.52
N LYS A 3 32.71 17.05 -23.07
CA LYS A 3 33.74 16.27 -22.38
C LYS A 3 34.09 16.97 -21.09
N ASN A 4 34.20 16.21 -20.01
CA ASN A 4 34.61 16.71 -18.72
C ASN A 4 35.91 17.53 -18.81
N GLY A 5 35.92 18.70 -18.22
CA GLY A 5 37.09 19.58 -18.14
C GLY A 5 37.18 20.69 -19.19
N ILE A 6 36.24 20.85 -20.10
CA ILE A 6 36.18 21.95 -21.07
C ILE A 6 34.98 22.84 -20.73
N ASN A 7 35.23 24.14 -20.60
CA ASN A 7 34.19 25.16 -20.30
C ASN A 7 33.16 25.39 -21.40
N ASN A 8 32.96 24.46 -22.32
CA ASN A 8 32.04 24.55 -23.44
C ASN A 8 30.84 23.65 -23.22
N THR A 9 29.80 24.18 -22.63
CA THR A 9 28.59 23.47 -22.19
C THR A 9 27.67 23.00 -23.32
N ASN A 10 27.86 23.36 -24.58
CA ASN A 10 26.95 23.03 -25.68
C ASN A 10 27.68 22.64 -26.99
N GLN A 11 28.91 22.12 -26.91
CA GLN A 11 29.57 21.59 -28.10
C GLN A 11 29.30 20.11 -28.26
N PHE A 12 28.74 19.74 -29.41
CA PHE A 12 28.63 18.35 -29.85
C PHE A 12 29.86 18.05 -30.73
N PRO A 13 30.74 17.12 -30.36
CA PRO A 13 31.90 16.77 -31.17
C PRO A 13 31.45 16.26 -32.54
N ILE A 14 31.97 16.86 -33.60
CA ILE A 14 31.77 16.37 -34.95
C ILE A 14 32.75 15.21 -35.18
N GLY A 15 32.22 14.01 -35.42
CA GLY A 15 33.04 12.82 -35.70
C GLY A 15 33.13 11.80 -34.58
N GLU A 16 32.54 12.05 -33.41
CA GLU A 16 32.35 11.01 -32.39
C GLU A 16 30.92 10.50 -32.44
N GLU A 17 30.72 9.17 -32.26
CA GLU A 17 29.37 8.61 -32.10
C GLU A 17 28.83 8.99 -30.72
N ILE A 18 28.06 10.09 -30.67
CA ILE A 18 27.42 10.58 -29.45
C ILE A 18 26.01 9.98 -29.21
N THR A 19 25.54 9.22 -30.19
CA THR A 19 24.21 8.59 -30.15
C THR A 19 24.32 7.08 -30.07
N ARG A 20 23.49 6.47 -29.27
CA ARG A 20 23.27 5.03 -29.24
C ARG A 20 21.79 4.75 -29.39
N SER A 21 21.47 3.70 -30.12
CA SER A 21 20.10 3.21 -30.25
C SER A 21 19.92 1.98 -29.37
N VAL A 22 18.75 1.87 -28.79
CA VAL A 22 18.24 0.65 -28.15
C VAL A 22 17.26 -0.04 -29.09
N ASP A 23 16.96 -1.31 -28.85
CA ASP A 23 16.07 -2.09 -29.72
C ASP A 23 14.69 -1.41 -29.84
N PRO A 24 14.28 -0.96 -31.04
CA PRO A 24 12.99 -0.31 -31.24
C PRO A 24 11.79 -1.26 -31.04
N ALA A 25 11.99 -2.57 -31.13
CA ALA A 25 10.94 -3.54 -30.85
C ALA A 25 10.45 -3.51 -29.38
N SER A 26 11.28 -2.97 -28.50
CA SER A 26 10.96 -2.77 -27.08
C SER A 26 10.15 -1.52 -26.78
N GLY A 27 9.77 -0.77 -27.80
CA GLY A 27 9.02 0.48 -27.69
C GLY A 27 9.90 1.70 -27.40
N SER A 28 9.27 2.85 -27.19
CA SER A 28 9.97 4.11 -26.97
C SER A 28 10.65 4.19 -25.59
N ILE A 29 11.68 5.02 -25.49
CA ILE A 29 12.31 5.34 -24.19
C ILE A 29 11.37 6.24 -23.41
N GLN A 30 10.99 5.81 -22.22
CA GLN A 30 10.08 6.52 -21.33
C GLN A 30 10.82 7.26 -20.22
N LYS A 31 11.91 6.66 -19.71
CA LYS A 31 12.69 7.25 -18.62
C LYS A 31 14.17 6.92 -18.77
N LEU A 32 15.00 7.91 -18.45
CA LEU A 32 16.44 7.77 -18.29
C LEU A 32 16.81 8.08 -16.84
N PHE A 33 17.66 7.25 -16.28
CA PHE A 33 18.15 7.43 -14.91
C PHE A 33 19.66 7.19 -14.85
N ALA A 34 20.41 8.20 -14.43
CA ALA A 34 21.86 8.09 -14.26
C ALA A 34 22.18 7.48 -12.89
N GLU A 35 22.93 6.41 -12.89
CA GLU A 35 23.41 5.71 -11.71
C GLU A 35 24.93 5.53 -11.76
N ASN A 36 25.65 6.32 -10.99
CA ASN A 36 27.11 6.30 -10.97
C ASN A 36 27.69 6.37 -12.42
N THR A 37 28.32 5.28 -12.88
CA THR A 37 28.91 5.14 -14.21
C THR A 37 27.97 4.43 -15.20
N ASN A 38 26.71 4.30 -14.89
CA ASN A 38 25.73 3.65 -15.77
C ASN A 38 24.53 4.57 -16.04
N LEU A 39 23.96 4.42 -17.19
CA LEU A 39 22.66 4.98 -17.58
C LEU A 39 21.65 3.84 -17.64
N ILE A 40 20.63 3.90 -16.80
CA ILE A 40 19.48 3.00 -16.85
C ILE A 40 18.48 3.58 -17.85
N ILE A 41 18.10 2.78 -18.81
CA ILE A 41 17.21 3.15 -19.93
C ILE A 41 15.94 2.30 -19.79
N LEU A 42 14.84 2.95 -19.44
CA LEU A 42 13.54 2.28 -19.31
C LEU A 42 12.73 2.56 -20.59
N GLN A 43 12.50 1.50 -21.36
CA GLN A 43 11.61 1.49 -22.52
C GLN A 43 10.23 0.97 -22.09
N GLU A 44 9.27 1.04 -23.01
CA GLU A 44 7.90 0.55 -22.75
C GLU A 44 7.89 -0.93 -22.29
N ARG A 45 8.74 -1.78 -22.87
CA ARG A 45 8.72 -3.25 -22.67
C ARG A 45 10.05 -3.86 -22.24
N LYS A 46 11.09 -3.04 -22.07
CA LYS A 46 12.43 -3.51 -21.71
C LYS A 46 13.17 -2.48 -20.87
N VAL A 47 14.03 -2.97 -20.00
CA VAL A 47 14.97 -2.15 -19.24
C VAL A 47 16.38 -2.49 -19.68
N ASN A 48 17.17 -1.48 -19.97
CA ASN A 48 18.55 -1.62 -20.41
C ASN A 48 19.47 -0.81 -19.50
N ARG A 49 20.72 -1.22 -19.45
CA ARG A 49 21.82 -0.49 -18.80
C ARG A 49 22.90 -0.22 -19.83
N ALA A 50 23.33 1.03 -19.91
CA ALA A 50 24.47 1.41 -20.72
C ALA A 50 25.57 2.02 -19.82
N PRO A 51 26.83 1.60 -19.93
CA PRO A 51 27.93 2.26 -19.22
C PRO A 51 28.17 3.66 -19.78
N VAL A 52 28.59 4.59 -18.95
CA VAL A 52 28.93 5.98 -19.33
C VAL A 52 30.43 6.15 -19.23
N ASP A 53 31.04 6.72 -20.27
CA ASP A 53 32.48 6.91 -20.44
C ASP A 53 33.31 5.60 -20.38
N LYS A 54 32.65 4.47 -20.52
CA LYS A 54 33.25 3.12 -20.51
C LYS A 54 32.52 2.23 -21.52
N ASP A 55 33.23 1.25 -22.03
CA ASP A 55 32.60 0.18 -22.81
C ASP A 55 32.94 -1.18 -22.19
N VAL A 56 32.12 -2.18 -22.45
CA VAL A 56 32.29 -3.54 -21.94
C VAL A 56 32.70 -4.44 -23.08
N ILE A 57 33.89 -4.99 -23.00
CA ILE A 57 34.38 -6.03 -23.90
C ILE A 57 34.25 -7.37 -23.17
N PHE A 58 33.78 -8.39 -23.83
CA PHE A 58 33.74 -9.72 -23.25
C PHE A 58 35.00 -10.49 -23.67
N THR A 59 35.63 -11.16 -22.71
CA THR A 59 36.74 -12.09 -22.97
C THR A 59 36.23 -13.30 -23.73
N GLN A 60 37.15 -14.10 -24.27
CA GLN A 60 36.83 -15.38 -24.93
C GLN A 60 36.10 -16.34 -23.97
N GLU A 61 36.24 -16.16 -22.66
CA GLU A 61 35.57 -16.92 -21.60
C GLU A 61 34.24 -16.30 -21.16
N GLY A 62 33.78 -15.21 -21.82
CA GLY A 62 32.52 -14.52 -21.51
C GLY A 62 32.56 -13.60 -20.32
N LEU A 63 33.76 -13.31 -19.77
CA LEU A 63 33.89 -12.39 -18.64
C LEU A 63 33.90 -10.94 -19.14
N PRO A 64 33.15 -10.01 -18.50
CA PRO A 64 33.10 -8.61 -18.89
C PRO A 64 34.40 -7.90 -18.44
N LEU A 65 35.06 -7.23 -19.36
CA LEU A 65 36.16 -6.29 -19.12
C LEU A 65 35.72 -4.88 -19.44
N SER A 66 35.93 -3.95 -18.53
CA SER A 66 35.64 -2.53 -18.76
C SER A 66 36.85 -1.87 -19.44
N THR A 67 36.63 -1.16 -20.54
CA THR A 67 37.64 -0.36 -21.23
C THR A 67 37.17 1.08 -21.34
N ASP A 68 38.12 2.04 -21.50
CA ASP A 68 37.79 3.42 -21.80
C ASP A 68 37.09 3.48 -23.16
N ALA A 69 35.90 4.06 -23.17
CA ALA A 69 35.12 4.19 -24.38
C ALA A 69 35.56 5.40 -25.20
N LYS A 70 35.59 5.26 -26.53
CA LYS A 70 35.65 6.42 -27.45
C LYS A 70 34.34 7.18 -27.51
N THR A 71 33.26 6.60 -26.96
CA THR A 71 31.91 7.11 -27.00
C THR A 71 31.40 7.44 -25.60
N VAL A 72 30.62 8.48 -25.44
CA VAL A 72 30.07 8.92 -24.12
C VAL A 72 29.16 7.87 -23.53
N VAL A 73 28.37 7.19 -24.37
CA VAL A 73 27.48 6.11 -23.94
C VAL A 73 27.97 4.81 -24.58
N GLY A 74 28.35 3.85 -23.76
CA GLY A 74 28.76 2.52 -24.19
C GLY A 74 27.59 1.68 -24.71
N THR A 75 27.87 0.44 -25.08
CA THR A 75 26.87 -0.46 -25.65
C THR A 75 25.79 -0.82 -24.63
N PRO A 76 24.49 -0.56 -24.92
CA PRO A 76 23.41 -0.95 -24.02
C PRO A 76 23.29 -2.46 -23.88
N SER A 77 23.13 -2.94 -22.65
CA SER A 77 22.83 -4.32 -22.30
C SER A 77 21.47 -4.42 -21.63
N ALA A 78 20.65 -5.39 -22.02
CA ALA A 78 19.32 -5.58 -21.47
C ALA A 78 19.39 -6.34 -20.14
N PHE A 79 18.56 -5.95 -19.18
CA PHE A 79 18.31 -6.77 -18.00
C PHE A 79 17.52 -8.03 -18.38
N GLU A 80 17.68 -9.07 -17.60
CA GLU A 80 16.91 -10.30 -17.75
C GLU A 80 15.41 -10.04 -17.53
N GLY A 81 14.56 -10.78 -18.23
CA GLY A 81 13.12 -10.61 -18.22
C GLY A 81 12.61 -9.64 -19.29
N ASN A 82 11.31 -9.70 -19.58
CA ASN A 82 10.65 -8.88 -20.60
C ASN A 82 9.76 -7.80 -19.94
N PHE A 83 10.31 -7.06 -18.99
CA PHE A 83 9.61 -6.01 -18.27
C PHE A 83 10.10 -4.63 -18.73
N GLY A 84 9.19 -3.67 -18.75
CA GLY A 84 9.46 -2.27 -19.01
C GLY A 84 8.67 -1.35 -18.08
N ILE A 85 8.67 -0.04 -18.37
CA ILE A 85 7.91 0.94 -17.60
C ILE A 85 6.55 1.27 -18.25
N SER A 86 6.18 0.54 -19.32
CA SER A 86 5.04 0.87 -20.16
C SER A 86 5.08 2.34 -20.61
N ARG A 87 4.01 3.10 -20.44
CA ARG A 87 3.94 4.55 -20.70
C ARG A 87 3.73 5.37 -19.44
N ASP A 88 4.18 4.85 -18.30
CA ASP A 88 3.96 5.43 -16.98
C ASP A 88 5.27 5.90 -16.31
N PRO A 89 6.00 6.87 -16.89
CA PRO A 89 7.24 7.37 -16.29
C PRO A 89 7.04 8.00 -14.90
N GLY A 90 5.81 8.39 -14.56
CA GLY A 90 5.42 8.89 -13.24
C GLY A 90 5.46 7.83 -12.14
N SER A 91 5.45 6.55 -12.50
CA SER A 91 5.57 5.43 -11.55
C SER A 91 6.99 5.22 -11.02
N PHE A 92 7.98 5.91 -11.61
CA PHE A 92 9.38 5.72 -11.27
C PHE A 92 9.75 6.45 -9.98
N ALA A 93 10.29 5.69 -9.03
CA ALA A 93 10.97 6.21 -7.85
C ALA A 93 12.28 5.47 -7.61
N HIS A 94 13.19 6.05 -6.84
CA HIS A 94 14.45 5.41 -6.50
C HIS A 94 14.90 5.75 -5.09
N TYR A 95 15.62 4.83 -4.48
CA TYR A 95 16.35 5.05 -3.24
C TYR A 95 17.56 4.13 -3.17
N GLY A 96 18.73 4.73 -2.96
CA GLY A 96 19.99 3.99 -3.00
C GLY A 96 20.15 3.28 -4.36
N TYR A 97 20.36 1.99 -4.31
CA TYR A 97 20.50 1.15 -5.52
C TYR A 97 19.19 0.57 -6.04
N ASN A 98 18.08 0.76 -5.32
CA ASN A 98 16.78 0.26 -5.73
C ASN A 98 16.02 1.29 -6.56
N LYS A 99 15.40 0.85 -7.64
CA LYS A 99 14.48 1.62 -8.49
C LYS A 99 13.16 0.87 -8.55
N TYR A 100 12.08 1.60 -8.47
CA TYR A 100 10.72 1.07 -8.46
C TYR A 100 9.96 1.68 -9.63
N PHE A 101 9.14 0.89 -10.28
CA PHE A 101 8.27 1.34 -11.37
C PHE A 101 7.18 0.30 -11.66
N THR A 102 6.19 0.69 -12.46
CA THR A 102 5.11 -0.21 -12.89
C THR A 102 5.28 -0.63 -14.34
N ASP A 103 4.94 -1.88 -14.64
CA ASP A 103 4.69 -2.35 -15.99
C ASP A 103 3.17 -2.59 -16.13
N ARG A 104 2.47 -1.58 -16.64
CA ARG A 104 1.02 -1.62 -16.84
C ARG A 104 0.60 -2.72 -17.78
N ASP A 105 1.33 -2.89 -18.90
CA ASP A 105 1.02 -3.89 -19.92
C ASP A 105 1.01 -5.33 -19.36
N ARG A 106 1.74 -5.55 -18.27
CA ARG A 106 1.81 -6.84 -17.56
C ARG A 106 1.11 -6.87 -16.22
N GLY A 107 0.60 -5.74 -15.76
CA GLY A 107 -0.09 -5.61 -14.48
C GLY A 107 0.81 -5.88 -13.27
N VAL A 108 2.07 -5.48 -13.33
CA VAL A 108 3.05 -5.76 -12.27
C VAL A 108 3.76 -4.51 -11.79
N VAL A 109 4.20 -4.53 -10.54
CA VAL A 109 5.10 -3.54 -9.95
C VAL A 109 6.46 -4.17 -9.76
N LEU A 110 7.50 -3.46 -10.17
CA LEU A 110 8.86 -3.97 -10.27
C LEU A 110 9.81 -3.18 -9.36
N GLN A 111 10.75 -3.90 -8.79
CA GLN A 111 11.94 -3.35 -8.17
C GLN A 111 13.16 -3.77 -8.98
N LEU A 112 13.93 -2.82 -9.46
CA LEU A 112 15.25 -3.05 -10.03
C LEU A 112 16.31 -2.80 -8.96
N GLY A 113 16.91 -3.85 -8.49
CA GLY A 113 18.01 -3.83 -7.52
C GLY A 113 19.32 -4.34 -8.10
N PRO A 114 20.36 -4.52 -7.27
CA PRO A 114 21.65 -5.08 -7.69
C PRO A 114 21.54 -6.47 -8.34
N ASN A 115 20.56 -7.27 -7.92
CA ASN A 115 20.32 -8.62 -8.39
C ASN A 115 19.39 -8.70 -9.63
N GLY A 116 19.03 -7.55 -10.22
CA GLY A 116 18.16 -7.47 -11.38
C GLY A 116 16.73 -7.07 -11.04
N LEU A 117 15.80 -7.44 -11.93
CA LEU A 117 14.38 -7.11 -11.82
C LEU A 117 13.64 -8.12 -10.95
N ASN A 118 12.90 -7.61 -9.96
CA ASN A 118 12.08 -8.39 -9.05
C ASN A 118 10.63 -7.87 -9.07
N PRO A 119 9.63 -8.68 -9.43
CA PRO A 119 8.22 -8.32 -9.35
C PRO A 119 7.74 -8.29 -7.89
N ILE A 120 7.72 -7.10 -7.27
CA ILE A 120 7.27 -6.92 -5.88
C ILE A 120 5.75 -7.01 -5.73
N SER A 121 4.98 -6.91 -6.82
CA SER A 121 3.56 -7.23 -6.83
C SER A 121 3.24 -8.67 -6.41
N ASN A 122 4.20 -9.60 -6.57
CA ASN A 122 4.03 -11.00 -6.19
C ASN A 122 3.91 -11.22 -4.67
N TYR A 123 4.23 -10.21 -3.86
CA TYR A 123 4.08 -10.28 -2.40
C TYR A 123 2.62 -10.00 -1.98
N GLY A 124 1.71 -10.91 -2.33
CA GLY A 124 0.32 -10.90 -1.91
C GLY A 124 -0.62 -9.93 -2.65
N MET A 125 -0.15 -9.25 -3.72
CA MET A 125 -0.90 -8.20 -4.39
C MET A 125 -1.03 -8.42 -5.92
N ILE A 126 -0.83 -9.62 -6.41
CA ILE A 126 -0.85 -9.94 -7.87
C ILE A 126 -2.17 -9.53 -8.51
N ASP A 127 -3.28 -10.01 -7.94
CA ASP A 127 -4.61 -9.75 -8.50
C ASP A 127 -4.97 -8.27 -8.41
N TYR A 128 -4.64 -7.63 -7.29
CA TYR A 128 -4.87 -6.20 -7.11
C TYR A 128 -4.19 -5.36 -8.19
N PHE A 129 -2.90 -5.59 -8.44
CA PHE A 129 -2.16 -4.82 -9.44
C PHE A 129 -2.56 -5.17 -10.86
N ARG A 130 -2.82 -6.44 -11.17
CA ARG A 130 -3.35 -6.83 -12.47
C ARG A 130 -4.65 -6.07 -12.79
N ASP A 131 -5.57 -6.01 -11.84
CA ASP A 131 -6.88 -5.40 -12.04
C ASP A 131 -6.80 -3.86 -12.06
N LYS A 132 -5.98 -3.26 -11.17
CA LYS A 132 -5.86 -1.79 -11.08
C LYS A 132 -5.00 -1.18 -12.18
N LEU A 133 -3.92 -1.82 -12.59
CA LEU A 133 -3.05 -1.32 -13.65
C LEU A 133 -3.64 -1.55 -15.05
N SER A 134 -4.61 -2.47 -15.22
CA SER A 134 -5.29 -2.69 -16.50
C SER A 134 -6.25 -1.57 -16.89
N GLN A 135 -6.65 -0.72 -15.94
CA GLN A 135 -7.57 0.39 -16.17
C GLN A 135 -6.80 1.64 -16.66
N ASP A 136 -7.49 2.52 -17.38
CA ASP A 136 -6.95 3.86 -17.71
C ASP A 136 -6.85 4.68 -16.42
N SER A 137 -5.71 4.57 -15.76
CA SER A 137 -5.42 5.19 -14.49
C SER A 137 -4.22 6.12 -14.62
N PHE A 138 -4.22 7.20 -13.85
CA PHE A 138 -3.05 8.03 -13.67
C PHE A 138 -2.18 7.44 -12.56
N ILE A 139 -0.88 7.30 -12.82
CA ILE A 139 0.04 6.66 -11.88
C ILE A 139 1.10 7.65 -11.45
N THR A 140 1.19 7.85 -10.14
CA THR A 140 2.24 8.67 -9.50
C THR A 140 2.92 7.85 -8.43
N ALA A 141 4.24 7.93 -8.37
CA ALA A 141 5.00 7.25 -7.34
C ALA A 141 6.08 8.15 -6.73
N GLY A 142 6.51 7.76 -5.54
CA GLY A 142 7.62 8.36 -4.83
C GLY A 142 8.28 7.40 -3.86
N TYR A 143 9.39 7.82 -3.32
CA TYR A 143 10.03 7.11 -2.23
C TYR A 143 10.07 8.00 -1.00
N ASP A 144 9.36 7.59 0.05
CA ASP A 144 9.39 8.25 1.35
C ASP A 144 10.69 7.85 2.07
N VAL A 145 11.67 8.74 2.08
CA VAL A 145 12.96 8.50 2.72
C VAL A 145 12.88 8.49 4.25
N TYR A 146 11.85 9.11 4.83
CA TYR A 146 11.65 9.15 6.27
C TYR A 146 11.20 7.77 6.79
N ASN A 147 10.19 7.18 6.15
CA ASN A 147 9.68 5.85 6.48
C ASN A 147 10.40 4.72 5.72
N LYS A 148 11.26 5.04 4.74
CA LYS A 148 11.95 4.10 3.85
C LYS A 148 11.02 3.22 3.04
N ASN A 149 9.98 3.84 2.49
CA ASN A 149 8.91 3.14 1.80
C ASN A 149 8.74 3.66 0.37
N TYR A 150 8.49 2.76 -0.57
CA TYR A 150 8.01 3.12 -1.89
C TYR A 150 6.49 3.34 -1.83
N THR A 151 6.04 4.50 -2.30
CA THR A 151 4.63 4.89 -2.35
C THR A 151 4.17 4.91 -3.80
N LEU A 152 3.05 4.25 -4.07
CA LEU A 152 2.47 4.15 -5.40
C LEU A 152 0.99 4.54 -5.35
N THR A 153 0.63 5.61 -6.03
CA THR A 153 -0.74 6.08 -6.18
C THR A 153 -1.26 5.68 -7.54
N ILE A 154 -2.41 5.03 -7.58
CA ILE A 154 -3.12 4.63 -8.80
C ILE A 154 -4.49 5.28 -8.75
N GLU A 155 -4.72 6.28 -9.59
CA GLU A 155 -5.97 7.01 -9.68
C GLU A 155 -6.79 6.46 -10.86
N ASP A 156 -7.94 5.83 -10.57
CA ASP A 156 -8.80 5.18 -11.56
C ASP A 156 -10.08 5.98 -11.87
N GLY A 157 -10.13 7.26 -11.49
CA GLY A 157 -11.27 8.14 -11.67
C GLY A 157 -12.38 8.00 -10.59
N PHE A 158 -12.36 6.92 -9.82
CA PHE A 158 -13.30 6.69 -8.71
C PHE A 158 -12.59 6.73 -7.36
N SER A 159 -11.38 6.29 -7.31
CA SER A 159 -10.55 6.28 -6.10
C SER A 159 -9.09 6.51 -6.47
N ALA A 160 -8.33 7.07 -5.54
CA ALA A 160 -6.92 7.32 -5.72
C ALA A 160 -6.13 6.84 -4.49
N PRO A 161 -6.14 5.53 -4.19
CA PRO A 161 -5.41 5.02 -3.06
C PRO A 161 -3.90 5.04 -3.33
N THR A 162 -3.14 5.41 -2.31
CA THR A 162 -1.69 5.24 -2.28
C THR A 162 -1.35 3.97 -1.52
N VAL A 163 -0.76 3.00 -2.21
CA VAL A 163 -0.26 1.77 -1.59
C VAL A 163 1.23 1.92 -1.27
N VAL A 164 1.64 1.31 -0.18
CA VAL A 164 2.98 1.50 0.39
C VAL A 164 3.70 0.16 0.49
N PHE A 165 4.87 0.10 -0.12
CA PHE A 165 5.77 -1.05 -0.05
C PHE A 165 6.95 -0.74 0.87
N ASP A 166 7.21 -1.62 1.82
CA ASP A 166 8.33 -1.52 2.76
C ASP A 166 9.43 -2.51 2.38
N ASP A 167 10.62 -1.97 2.10
CA ASP A 167 11.79 -2.77 1.72
C ASP A 167 12.32 -3.65 2.87
N ILE A 168 12.12 -3.23 4.12
CA ILE A 168 12.65 -3.97 5.28
C ILE A 168 11.79 -5.21 5.53
N ILE A 169 10.46 -5.03 5.47
CA ILE A 169 9.49 -6.12 5.63
C ILE A 169 9.38 -6.92 4.34
N ASN A 170 9.76 -6.32 3.21
CA ASN A 170 9.64 -6.86 1.85
C ASN A 170 8.18 -7.19 1.52
N GLY A 171 7.31 -6.22 1.74
CA GLY A 171 5.87 -6.40 1.58
C GLY A 171 5.08 -5.11 1.49
N TRP A 172 3.82 -5.23 1.04
CA TRP A 172 2.87 -4.13 1.00
C TRP A 172 2.24 -3.96 2.39
N VAL A 173 2.50 -2.83 3.03
CA VAL A 173 2.22 -2.63 4.46
C VAL A 173 1.00 -1.77 4.73
N SER A 174 0.63 -0.88 3.81
CA SER A 174 -0.53 -0.02 4.03
C SER A 174 -1.15 0.49 2.73
N ARG A 175 -2.39 0.93 2.86
CA ARG A 175 -3.12 1.68 1.86
C ARG A 175 -3.57 2.99 2.49
N MET A 176 -3.14 4.11 1.92
CA MET A 176 -3.45 5.44 2.40
C MET A 176 -4.47 6.11 1.48
N GLU A 177 -5.34 6.91 2.05
CA GLU A 177 -6.39 7.64 1.32
C GLU A 177 -5.92 9.05 0.91
N TYR A 178 -4.68 9.20 0.51
CA TYR A 178 -4.21 10.44 -0.09
C TYR A 178 -3.68 10.18 -1.49
N ALA A 179 -3.83 11.14 -2.38
CA ALA A 179 -3.42 11.05 -3.77
C ALA A 179 -2.62 12.30 -4.13
N PRO A 180 -1.29 12.23 -4.14
CA PRO A 180 -0.46 13.33 -4.63
C PRO A 180 -0.48 13.39 -6.15
N ASP A 181 -0.38 14.61 -6.70
CA ASP A 181 -0.15 14.83 -8.12
C ASP A 181 1.30 14.53 -8.48
N LEU A 182 2.23 14.78 -7.57
CA LEU A 182 3.65 14.48 -7.66
C LEU A 182 4.23 14.28 -6.26
N SER A 183 5.28 13.48 -6.16
CA SER A 183 6.01 13.30 -4.90
C SER A 183 7.52 13.31 -5.12
N THR A 184 8.26 13.76 -4.12
CA THR A 184 9.72 13.77 -4.14
C THR A 184 10.29 13.77 -2.73
N SER A 185 11.51 13.26 -2.60
CA SER A 185 12.25 13.33 -1.35
C SER A 185 13.47 14.23 -1.49
N SER A 186 13.69 15.08 -0.51
CA SER A 186 14.86 15.95 -0.44
C SER A 186 15.34 16.09 0.99
N ARG A 187 16.64 16.01 1.21
CA ARG A 187 17.29 16.19 2.52
C ARG A 187 16.71 15.34 3.66
N GLY A 188 16.30 14.11 3.34
CA GLY A 188 15.72 13.21 4.34
C GLY A 188 14.23 13.48 4.66
N LEU A 189 13.60 14.41 3.97
CA LEU A 189 12.18 14.75 4.11
C LEU A 189 11.42 14.33 2.86
N TYR A 190 10.17 13.95 3.04
CA TYR A 190 9.26 13.55 1.97
C TYR A 190 8.24 14.64 1.70
N TYR A 191 8.14 15.05 0.45
CA TYR A 191 7.23 16.10 -0.01
C TYR A 191 6.27 15.55 -1.04
N THR A 192 5.04 15.99 -0.96
CA THR A 192 3.99 15.72 -1.94
C THR A 192 3.40 17.02 -2.43
N PHE A 193 2.95 17.03 -3.68
CA PHE A 193 2.31 18.16 -4.31
C PHE A 193 0.83 17.81 -4.49
N LYS A 194 -0.05 18.69 -4.07
CA LYS A 194 -1.49 18.55 -4.23
C LYS A 194 -2.14 19.92 -4.31
N ASP A 195 -3.06 20.09 -5.29
CA ASP A 195 -3.85 21.31 -5.44
C ASP A 195 -2.98 22.58 -5.45
N GLN A 196 -1.87 22.57 -6.21
CA GLN A 196 -0.89 23.67 -6.36
C GLN A 196 -0.14 24.02 -5.05
N ALA A 197 -0.23 23.20 -4.02
CA ALA A 197 0.49 23.36 -2.77
C ALA A 197 1.55 22.26 -2.57
N ILE A 198 2.59 22.61 -1.82
CA ILE A 198 3.65 21.67 -1.39
C ILE A 198 3.37 21.28 0.04
N TRP A 199 3.29 19.97 0.29
CA TRP A 199 3.03 19.40 1.60
C TRP A 199 4.23 18.58 2.05
N GLN A 200 4.81 18.93 3.19
CA GLN A 200 5.79 18.08 3.86
C GLN A 200 5.06 16.99 4.63
N GLN A 201 5.29 15.74 4.26
CA GLN A 201 4.75 14.60 4.99
C GLN A 201 5.55 14.33 6.27
N ASN A 202 4.91 13.72 7.26
CA ASN A 202 5.51 13.39 8.55
C ASN A 202 6.08 14.59 9.34
N ALA A 203 5.60 15.81 9.08
CA ALA A 203 6.10 17.02 9.73
C ALA A 203 5.51 17.24 11.12
N ASP A 204 4.23 16.88 11.30
CA ASP A 204 3.49 17.07 12.55
C ASP A 204 3.31 15.74 13.29
N THR A 205 3.98 15.60 14.44
CA THR A 205 3.90 14.42 15.29
C THR A 205 2.72 14.46 16.26
N SER A 206 1.93 15.52 16.26
CA SER A 206 0.75 15.69 17.12
C SER A 206 -0.57 15.44 16.38
N ASN A 207 -0.53 15.33 15.04
CA ASN A 207 -1.72 15.23 14.21
C ASN A 207 -1.60 14.04 13.22
N TYR A 208 -1.76 12.84 13.73
CA TYR A 208 -1.68 11.62 12.94
C TYR A 208 -2.88 11.45 12.00
N ASN A 209 -2.67 10.78 10.86
CA ASN A 209 -3.69 10.51 9.84
C ASN A 209 -4.36 11.76 9.25
N ASN A 210 -3.70 12.92 9.31
CA ASN A 210 -4.17 14.12 8.64
C ASN A 210 -3.41 14.29 7.32
N PHE A 211 -4.11 14.17 6.21
CA PHE A 211 -3.55 14.33 4.88
C PHE A 211 -4.21 15.51 4.17
N TYR A 212 -3.40 16.49 3.76
CA TYR A 212 -3.88 17.70 3.07
C TYR A 212 -4.98 18.46 3.85
N GLY A 213 -4.86 18.48 5.18
CA GLY A 213 -5.84 19.12 6.07
C GLY A 213 -7.10 18.29 6.36
N ILE A 214 -7.20 17.07 5.81
CA ILE A 214 -8.34 16.18 6.02
C ILE A 214 -7.96 15.08 7.02
N GLN A 215 -8.66 15.01 8.14
CA GLN A 215 -8.48 13.96 9.13
C GLN A 215 -9.06 12.64 8.63
N ARG A 216 -8.27 11.58 8.68
CA ARG A 216 -8.64 10.22 8.32
C ARG A 216 -8.55 9.28 9.51
N TYR A 217 -9.12 8.09 9.39
CA TYR A 217 -9.13 7.08 10.44
C TYR A 217 -8.42 5.81 9.98
N SER A 218 -7.51 5.32 10.79
CA SER A 218 -6.85 4.04 10.52
C SER A 218 -7.84 2.89 10.69
N SER A 219 -7.81 1.95 9.77
CA SER A 219 -8.58 0.71 9.85
C SER A 219 -7.75 -0.48 9.38
N VAL A 220 -8.09 -1.65 9.91
CA VAL A 220 -7.49 -2.93 9.49
C VAL A 220 -8.54 -4.03 9.57
N SER A 221 -8.57 -4.86 8.53
CA SER A 221 -9.52 -5.97 8.46
C SER A 221 -8.78 -7.31 8.62
N PHE A 222 -9.35 -8.19 9.43
CA PHE A 222 -8.87 -9.53 9.70
C PHE A 222 -9.92 -10.54 9.31
N VAL A 223 -9.47 -11.68 8.78
CA VAL A 223 -10.31 -12.84 8.58
C VAL A 223 -9.83 -13.95 9.51
N PHE A 224 -10.67 -14.34 10.45
CA PHE A 224 -10.42 -15.48 11.33
C PHE A 224 -11.07 -16.73 10.73
N ASN A 225 -10.26 -17.63 10.21
CA ASN A 225 -10.71 -18.89 9.63
C ASN A 225 -9.83 -20.06 10.08
N PRO A 226 -9.71 -20.30 11.40
CA PRO A 226 -9.06 -21.50 11.90
C PRO A 226 -9.93 -22.72 11.54
N ASP A 227 -9.34 -23.77 11.00
CA ASP A 227 -10.05 -24.97 10.55
C ASP A 227 -11.21 -24.65 9.55
N PRO A 228 -10.89 -24.36 8.28
CA PRO A 228 -11.87 -23.86 7.30
C PRO A 228 -13.05 -24.80 7.02
N VAL A 229 -12.89 -26.10 7.31
CA VAL A 229 -13.91 -27.12 7.03
C VAL A 229 -15.01 -27.16 8.09
N ARG A 230 -14.73 -26.64 9.28
CA ARG A 230 -15.66 -26.74 10.42
C ARG A 230 -16.42 -25.45 10.69
N THR A 231 -17.69 -25.60 11.03
CA THR A 231 -18.47 -24.50 11.60
C THR A 231 -18.05 -24.25 13.05
N LYS A 232 -17.82 -23.01 13.39
CA LYS A 232 -17.38 -22.54 14.71
C LYS A 232 -18.40 -21.59 15.30
N THR A 233 -18.41 -21.46 16.62
CA THR A 233 -19.13 -20.39 17.30
C THR A 233 -18.13 -19.43 17.88
N PHE A 234 -18.05 -18.23 17.31
CA PHE A 234 -17.21 -17.14 17.78
C PHE A 234 -17.94 -16.41 18.91
N THR A 235 -17.33 -16.36 20.10
CA THR A 235 -17.99 -15.85 21.31
C THR A 235 -17.43 -14.51 21.77
N THR A 236 -16.15 -14.27 21.55
CA THR A 236 -15.47 -13.06 22.05
C THR A 236 -14.40 -12.60 21.08
N ILE A 237 -14.27 -11.31 20.92
CA ILE A 237 -13.10 -10.69 20.31
C ILE A 237 -12.28 -9.94 21.34
N ASN A 238 -10.99 -9.87 21.14
CA ASN A 238 -10.09 -9.13 22.01
C ASN A 238 -8.98 -8.47 21.19
N TYR A 239 -8.41 -7.40 21.74
CA TYR A 239 -7.21 -6.79 21.20
C TYR A 239 -6.29 -6.28 22.31
N THR A 240 -4.99 -6.15 21.96
CA THR A 240 -4.00 -5.43 22.76
C THR A 240 -3.50 -4.24 21.96
N GLY A 241 -3.35 -3.11 22.62
CA GLY A 241 -2.96 -1.86 21.97
C GLY A 241 -3.31 -0.63 22.79
N SER A 242 -3.27 0.52 22.15
CA SER A 242 -3.80 1.74 22.72
C SER A 242 -5.33 1.74 22.73
N ASN A 243 -5.91 2.52 23.60
CA ASN A 243 -7.36 2.74 23.60
C ASN A 243 -7.84 3.47 22.33
N GLY A 244 -9.14 3.36 22.02
CA GLY A 244 -9.77 4.08 20.92
C GLY A 244 -9.86 3.28 19.62
N TRP A 245 -9.89 1.95 19.72
CA TRP A 245 -10.26 1.06 18.61
C TRP A 245 -11.67 0.54 18.80
N ARG A 246 -12.47 0.58 17.75
CA ARG A 246 -13.81 0.00 17.66
C ARG A 246 -13.83 -1.13 16.65
N ALA A 247 -14.68 -2.14 16.85
CA ALA A 247 -15.02 -3.06 15.79
C ALA A 247 -16.09 -2.40 14.92
N GLN A 248 -15.67 -1.87 13.79
CA GLN A 248 -16.58 -1.18 12.85
C GLN A 248 -17.49 -2.16 12.13
N LEU A 249 -16.96 -3.33 11.80
CA LEU A 249 -17.69 -4.41 11.16
C LEU A 249 -17.24 -5.74 11.74
N LEU A 250 -18.19 -6.55 12.16
CA LEU A 250 -18.00 -7.95 12.52
C LEU A 250 -19.04 -8.75 11.76
N ALA A 251 -18.60 -9.51 10.75
CA ALA A 251 -19.46 -10.21 9.80
C ALA A 251 -18.99 -11.64 9.57
N SER A 252 -19.85 -12.47 9.00
CA SER A 252 -19.54 -13.87 8.68
C SER A 252 -20.21 -14.28 7.36
N ASP A 253 -19.92 -15.50 6.91
CA ASP A 253 -20.62 -16.14 5.80
C ASP A 253 -22.14 -16.25 6.03
N TYR A 254 -22.57 -16.32 7.27
CA TYR A 254 -23.99 -16.41 7.63
C TYR A 254 -24.69 -15.06 7.65
N THR A 255 -23.98 -13.97 7.94
CA THR A 255 -24.55 -12.62 7.95
C THR A 255 -24.61 -11.99 6.57
N GLY A 256 -24.10 -12.66 5.54
CA GLY A 256 -24.00 -12.16 4.16
C GLY A 256 -23.06 -10.95 4.08
N ILE A 257 -21.89 -11.14 3.48
CA ILE A 257 -20.99 -10.02 3.19
C ILE A 257 -21.56 -9.34 1.94
N ASP A 258 -22.15 -8.17 2.09
CA ASP A 258 -22.39 -7.31 0.94
C ASP A 258 -21.06 -6.70 0.52
N THR A 259 -20.54 -7.11 -0.61
CA THR A 259 -19.33 -6.54 -1.21
C THR A 259 -19.58 -5.13 -1.77
N ASN A 260 -20.84 -4.67 -1.76
CA ASN A 260 -21.20 -3.33 -2.21
C ASN A 260 -21.91 -2.54 -1.09
N PRO A 261 -21.18 -1.83 -0.22
CA PRO A 261 -21.77 -1.04 0.86
C PRO A 261 -22.61 0.16 0.37
N GLN A 262 -22.67 0.42 -0.94
CA GLN A 262 -23.39 1.56 -1.53
C GLN A 262 -24.73 1.21 -2.18
N GLN A 263 -25.07 -0.06 -2.27
CA GLN A 263 -26.42 -0.46 -2.73
C GLN A 263 -27.08 -1.40 -1.73
N PRO A 264 -27.83 -0.85 -0.75
CA PRO A 264 -28.84 -1.66 -0.09
C PRO A 264 -29.82 -2.08 -1.18
N GLY A 265 -29.97 -3.37 -1.39
CA GLY A 265 -30.90 -3.92 -2.38
C GLY A 265 -32.28 -3.34 -2.15
N LEU A 266 -32.83 -2.74 -3.17
CA LEU A 266 -34.16 -2.15 -3.15
C LEU A 266 -35.16 -3.27 -2.77
N GLY A 267 -35.71 -3.24 -1.56
CA GLY A 267 -36.83 -4.05 -1.12
C GLY A 267 -36.55 -5.31 -0.30
N ASP A 268 -35.30 -5.59 0.05
CA ASP A 268 -34.98 -6.71 0.94
C ASP A 268 -34.76 -6.24 2.39
N THR A 269 -35.77 -6.45 3.22
CA THR A 269 -35.77 -6.10 4.64
C THR A 269 -34.95 -7.06 5.50
N THR A 270 -34.39 -8.12 4.93
CA THR A 270 -33.53 -9.10 5.62
C THR A 270 -32.08 -8.66 5.79
N TYR A 271 -31.72 -7.50 5.27
CA TYR A 271 -30.34 -7.00 5.23
C TYR A 271 -29.90 -6.14 6.41
N THR A 272 -30.74 -5.96 7.43
CA THR A 272 -30.45 -5.10 8.58
C THR A 272 -29.47 -5.68 9.60
N ASP A 273 -29.14 -6.98 9.52
CA ASP A 273 -28.27 -7.67 10.51
C ASP A 273 -26.92 -8.13 9.95
N ARG A 274 -26.41 -7.48 8.91
CA ARG A 274 -25.23 -7.95 8.18
C ARG A 274 -23.88 -7.73 8.88
N GLY A 275 -23.84 -7.08 9.99
CA GLY A 275 -22.61 -6.89 10.76
C GLY A 275 -22.90 -6.28 12.11
N GLN A 276 -22.05 -6.60 13.06
CA GLN A 276 -22.10 -6.01 14.38
C GLN A 276 -21.06 -4.92 14.47
N THR A 277 -21.40 -3.84 15.15
CA THR A 277 -20.47 -2.79 15.57
C THR A 277 -20.28 -2.85 17.06
N ILE A 278 -19.03 -2.80 17.53
CA ILE A 278 -18.71 -2.74 18.95
C ILE A 278 -17.90 -1.46 19.16
N LEU A 279 -18.43 -0.58 19.99
CA LEU A 279 -17.82 0.71 20.28
C LEU A 279 -16.50 0.55 21.04
N SER A 280 -15.65 1.55 20.97
CA SER A 280 -14.40 1.60 21.73
C SER A 280 -14.65 1.59 23.24
N TYR A 281 -13.61 1.38 24.02
CA TYR A 281 -13.71 1.42 25.47
C TYR A 281 -14.19 2.77 25.99
N ASP A 282 -13.79 3.88 25.38
CA ASP A 282 -14.17 5.23 25.81
C ASP A 282 -15.56 5.65 25.34
N ASP A 283 -15.96 5.24 24.11
CA ASP A 283 -17.28 5.60 23.55
C ASP A 283 -18.40 4.64 23.92
N GLY A 284 -18.06 3.45 24.43
CA GLY A 284 -19.01 2.39 24.70
C GLY A 284 -19.77 2.59 26.00
N TYR A 285 -20.42 3.73 26.19
CA TYR A 285 -21.31 3.99 27.31
C TYR A 285 -22.73 4.24 26.86
N TYR A 286 -23.68 3.90 27.70
CA TYR A 286 -25.05 4.36 27.61
C TYR A 286 -25.59 4.64 29.03
N THR A 287 -26.52 5.56 29.14
CA THR A 287 -27.14 5.94 30.44
C THR A 287 -28.59 5.48 30.44
N GLU A 288 -28.95 4.70 31.44
CA GLU A 288 -30.33 4.29 31.71
C GLU A 288 -30.66 4.60 33.18
N ASN A 289 -31.77 5.30 33.40
CA ASN A 289 -32.22 5.73 34.74
C ASN A 289 -31.14 6.46 35.58
N GLY A 290 -30.26 7.24 34.92
CA GLY A 290 -29.18 7.96 35.58
C GLY A 290 -27.96 7.12 35.95
N ILE A 291 -27.93 5.85 35.57
CA ILE A 291 -26.79 4.93 35.76
C ILE A 291 -26.09 4.74 34.41
N GLU A 292 -24.77 4.88 34.42
CA GLU A 292 -23.93 4.65 33.24
C GLU A 292 -23.54 3.19 33.15
N TYR A 293 -23.77 2.61 31.98
CA TYR A 293 -23.45 1.21 31.67
C TYR A 293 -22.47 1.14 30.50
N ARG A 294 -21.67 0.07 30.44
CA ARG A 294 -20.73 -0.17 29.36
C ARG A 294 -21.35 -1.01 28.25
N ALA A 295 -21.27 -0.50 27.01
CA ALA A 295 -21.81 -1.13 25.82
C ALA A 295 -20.74 -1.56 24.81
N GLY A 296 -19.52 -1.03 24.91
CA GLY A 296 -18.40 -1.32 24.01
C GLY A 296 -17.43 -2.35 24.53
N PHE A 297 -16.19 -2.24 24.10
CA PHE A 297 -15.12 -3.04 24.66
C PHE A 297 -14.97 -2.81 26.17
N ASN A 298 -14.72 -3.87 26.89
CA ASN A 298 -14.28 -3.85 28.28
C ASN A 298 -12.77 -3.95 28.35
N ARG A 299 -12.16 -3.54 29.47
CA ARG A 299 -10.70 -3.60 29.67
C ARG A 299 -10.36 -4.36 30.93
N LYS A 300 -9.44 -5.32 30.81
CA LYS A 300 -8.83 -6.02 31.95
C LYS A 300 -7.37 -6.32 31.62
N GLN A 301 -6.44 -5.94 32.51
CA GLN A 301 -5.01 -6.21 32.37
C GLN A 301 -4.42 -5.81 30.98
N ASN A 302 -4.77 -4.62 30.51
CA ASN A 302 -4.36 -4.10 29.19
C ASN A 302 -4.89 -4.87 27.97
N ILE A 303 -5.81 -5.80 28.15
CA ILE A 303 -6.53 -6.46 27.07
C ILE A 303 -7.92 -5.85 26.99
N TYR A 304 -8.31 -5.44 25.80
CA TYR A 304 -9.67 -5.02 25.50
C TYR A 304 -10.43 -6.21 24.93
N TYR A 305 -11.62 -6.47 25.44
CA TYR A 305 -12.43 -7.63 25.03
C TYR A 305 -13.91 -7.27 24.96
N ALA A 306 -14.62 -7.95 24.06
CA ALA A 306 -16.06 -7.79 23.89
C ALA A 306 -16.70 -9.11 23.50
N ALA A 307 -17.91 -9.35 23.98
CA ALA A 307 -18.72 -10.49 23.58
C ALA A 307 -19.33 -10.26 22.20
N ILE A 308 -19.46 -11.32 21.42
CA ILE A 308 -20.10 -11.35 20.10
C ILE A 308 -21.55 -11.79 20.27
N LYS A 309 -22.47 -11.02 19.69
CA LYS A 309 -23.91 -11.34 19.64
C LYS A 309 -24.17 -12.45 18.62
N GLY A 310 -25.18 -13.24 18.85
CA GLY A 310 -25.71 -14.20 17.87
C GLY A 310 -26.61 -13.51 16.84
N THR A 311 -26.79 -14.16 15.71
CA THR A 311 -27.68 -13.68 14.64
C THR A 311 -29.18 -13.62 15.03
N GLY A 312 -29.56 -14.30 16.10
CA GLY A 312 -30.95 -14.29 16.61
C GLY A 312 -31.19 -13.33 17.77
N ASP A 313 -30.19 -12.59 18.21
CA ASP A 313 -30.27 -11.78 19.42
C ASP A 313 -30.96 -10.42 19.21
N GLY A 314 -31.64 -10.20 18.11
CA GLY A 314 -32.69 -9.23 17.81
C GLY A 314 -32.51 -7.78 18.28
N THR A 315 -31.28 -7.31 18.46
CA THR A 315 -31.05 -5.97 19.02
C THR A 315 -30.45 -5.01 18.02
N LEU A 316 -31.10 -3.90 17.87
CA LEU A 316 -30.62 -2.72 17.16
C LEU A 316 -29.27 -2.27 17.71
N GLY A 317 -28.42 -1.71 16.86
CA GLY A 317 -27.11 -1.21 17.27
C GLY A 317 -27.19 -0.29 18.49
N GLY A 318 -26.35 -0.57 19.52
CA GLY A 318 -26.27 0.21 20.75
C GLY A 318 -26.95 -0.40 21.98
N GLN A 319 -27.72 -1.49 21.84
CA GLN A 319 -28.26 -2.18 23.02
C GLN A 319 -27.21 -3.08 23.68
N VAL A 320 -27.15 -3.01 24.99
CA VAL A 320 -26.28 -3.86 25.81
C VAL A 320 -26.98 -5.18 26.07
N LEU A 321 -26.34 -6.27 25.65
CA LEU A 321 -26.76 -7.59 26.05
C LEU A 321 -25.99 -8.03 27.28
N THR A 322 -26.69 -8.62 28.23
CA THR A 322 -26.04 -9.31 29.35
C THR A 322 -25.32 -10.56 28.83
N SER A 323 -24.32 -11.04 29.55
CA SER A 323 -23.52 -12.21 29.12
C SER A 323 -24.37 -13.47 28.89
N SER A 324 -25.53 -13.58 29.53
CA SER A 324 -26.48 -14.69 29.34
C SER A 324 -27.26 -14.61 28.02
N GLN A 325 -27.27 -13.44 27.38
CA GLN A 325 -27.97 -13.19 26.10
C GLN A 325 -27.03 -13.24 24.90
N THR A 326 -25.73 -13.33 25.10
CA THR A 326 -24.74 -13.43 24.02
C THR A 326 -24.49 -14.88 23.67
N THR A 327 -25.08 -15.36 22.57
CA THR A 327 -24.94 -16.74 22.11
C THR A 327 -23.74 -16.95 21.19
N GLY A 328 -23.09 -15.88 20.75
CA GLY A 328 -22.00 -15.90 19.81
C GLY A 328 -22.46 -16.05 18.36
N LEU A 329 -21.56 -15.81 17.43
CA LEU A 329 -21.79 -15.91 15.99
C LEU A 329 -21.36 -17.29 15.50
N LYS A 330 -22.30 -18.08 14.97
CA LYS A 330 -22.02 -19.37 14.37
C LYS A 330 -21.70 -19.21 12.90
N ALA A 331 -20.49 -19.55 12.48
CA ALA A 331 -20.01 -19.35 11.12
C ALA A 331 -18.80 -20.23 10.78
N GLN A 332 -18.46 -20.33 9.50
CA GLN A 332 -17.19 -20.94 9.07
C GLN A 332 -16.01 -20.00 9.29
N PHE A 333 -16.19 -18.71 9.06
CA PHE A 333 -15.17 -17.67 9.28
C PHE A 333 -15.79 -16.41 9.89
N LEU A 334 -14.93 -15.58 10.44
CA LEU A 334 -15.30 -14.27 10.98
C LEU A 334 -14.43 -13.19 10.33
N THR A 335 -15.05 -12.21 9.72
CA THR A 335 -14.38 -10.97 9.27
C THR A 335 -14.56 -9.90 10.33
N LEU A 336 -13.48 -9.31 10.77
CA LEU A 336 -13.46 -8.21 11.73
C LEU A 336 -12.70 -7.03 11.15
N THR A 337 -13.36 -5.88 11.04
CA THR A 337 -12.71 -4.61 10.74
C THR A 337 -12.58 -3.78 11.99
N MET A 338 -11.36 -3.60 12.46
CA MET A 338 -11.02 -2.67 13.52
C MET A 338 -10.77 -1.29 12.91
N GLN A 339 -11.35 -0.26 13.47
CA GLN A 339 -11.18 1.12 13.05
C GLN A 339 -10.88 2.01 14.24
N GLN A 340 -10.03 3.00 14.03
CA GLN A 340 -9.80 4.07 14.99
C GLN A 340 -11.12 4.80 15.25
N ASP A 341 -11.42 5.03 16.52
CA ASP A 341 -12.61 5.73 16.95
C ASP A 341 -12.54 7.22 16.56
N SER A 342 -13.66 7.76 16.08
CA SER A 342 -13.77 9.16 15.67
C SER A 342 -13.85 10.14 16.83
N ASN A 343 -14.17 9.68 18.04
CA ASN A 343 -14.42 10.53 19.20
C ASN A 343 -13.27 10.54 20.21
N THR A 344 -12.41 9.50 20.18
CA THR A 344 -11.34 9.34 21.15
C THR A 344 -10.00 9.78 20.60
N ALA A 345 -9.63 11.05 20.78
CA ALA A 345 -8.32 11.61 20.43
C ALA A 345 -7.78 11.11 19.05
N VAL A 346 -8.57 11.35 18.02
CA VAL A 346 -8.30 10.88 16.64
C VAL A 346 -6.95 11.31 16.10
N GLN A 347 -6.44 12.45 16.56
CA GLN A 347 -5.16 13.00 16.14
C GLN A 347 -3.96 12.34 16.84
N SER A 348 -4.19 11.54 17.88
CA SER A 348 -3.09 10.87 18.60
C SER A 348 -2.64 9.58 17.90
N ALA A 349 -1.39 9.21 18.10
CA ALA A 349 -0.87 7.91 17.66
C ALA A 349 -1.68 6.79 18.32
N LYS A 350 -2.20 5.88 17.50
CA LYS A 350 -2.89 4.68 17.95
C LYS A 350 -2.10 3.45 17.54
N GLN A 351 -1.93 2.54 18.48
CA GLN A 351 -1.19 1.30 18.26
C GLN A 351 -2.14 0.11 18.45
N LEU A 352 -2.06 -0.85 17.54
CA LEU A 352 -2.78 -2.11 17.61
C LEU A 352 -1.73 -3.23 17.48
N PHE A 353 -1.49 -3.96 18.57
CA PHE A 353 -0.42 -4.97 18.61
C PHE A 353 -0.94 -6.35 18.23
N SER A 354 -2.10 -6.72 18.73
CA SER A 354 -2.72 -8.01 18.40
C SER A 354 -4.23 -7.91 18.43
N VAL A 355 -4.86 -8.74 17.60
CA VAL A 355 -6.31 -8.93 17.58
C VAL A 355 -6.57 -10.42 17.58
N GLY A 356 -7.51 -10.86 18.42
CA GLY A 356 -7.85 -12.26 18.57
C GLY A 356 -9.36 -12.49 18.63
N ALA A 357 -9.77 -13.69 18.25
CA ALA A 357 -11.15 -14.16 18.40
C ALA A 357 -11.16 -15.49 19.16
N VAL A 358 -12.06 -15.61 20.14
CA VAL A 358 -12.29 -16.84 20.86
C VAL A 358 -13.45 -17.59 20.22
N TYR A 359 -13.26 -18.85 19.95
CA TYR A 359 -14.27 -19.71 19.31
C TYR A 359 -14.32 -21.10 19.94
N SER A 360 -15.42 -21.78 19.73
CA SER A 360 -15.58 -23.20 20.01
C SER A 360 -15.94 -23.97 18.74
N ASN A 361 -15.33 -25.12 18.55
CA ASN A 361 -15.70 -26.06 17.50
C ASN A 361 -16.99 -26.81 17.92
N ARG A 362 -17.83 -27.09 16.95
CA ARG A 362 -18.95 -28.00 17.10
C ARG A 362 -18.67 -29.34 16.45
#